data_601947b50de24b759f753a7464b5d8e4
#
_entry.id   601947b50de24b759f753a7464b5d8e4
#
_cell.length_a   1.000
_cell.length_b   1.000
_cell.length_c   1.000
_cell.angle_alpha   90.00
_cell.angle_beta   90.00
_cell.angle_gamma   90.00
#
_symmetry.space_group_name_H-M   'P 1'
#
loop_
_entity.id
_entity.type
_entity.pdbx_description
1 polymer ?
#
loop_
_entity_poly.entity_id
_entity_poly.type
_entity_poly.pdbx_seq_one_letter_code
_entity_poly.pdbx_strand_id
1 'polypeptide(L)' 'DIINLVEINNHITQPEIAKELDKATNTIYRNIKVLKDMGILERVGSNKKGYWRINY' A
#
# COMPACT_ATOMS: atom_id res chain seq x y z
N ASP A 1 -0.02 -6.76 -8.17
CA ASP A 1 0.82 -5.65 -7.71
C ASP A 1 0.17 -4.95 -6.51
N ILE A 2 0.80 -3.90 -6.03
CA ILE A 2 0.33 -3.19 -4.84
C ILE A 2 -1.09 -2.65 -5.04
N ILE A 3 -1.36 -2.04 -6.17
CA ILE A 3 -2.67 -1.45 -6.45
C ILE A 3 -3.75 -2.53 -6.45
N ASN A 4 -3.49 -3.67 -7.08
CA ASN A 4 -4.44 -4.78 -7.10
C ASN A 4 -4.76 -5.28 -5.69
N LEU A 5 -3.74 -5.42 -4.84
CA LEU A 5 -3.93 -5.88 -3.47
C LEU A 5 -4.75 -4.89 -2.66
N VAL A 6 -4.50 -3.59 -2.85
CA VAL A 6 -5.26 -2.54 -2.18
C VAL A 6 -6.71 -2.53 -2.65
N GLU A 7 -6.95 -2.75 -3.94
CA GLU A 7 -8.32 -2.82 -4.46
C GLU A 7 -9.11 -3.99 -3.85
N ILE A 8 -8.44 -5.11 -3.63
CA ILE A 8 -9.08 -6.27 -3.01
C ILE A 8 -9.33 -6.04 -1.52
N ASN A 9 -8.37 -5.41 -0.84
CA ASN A 9 -8.46 -5.14 0.59
C ASN A 9 -7.76 -3.83 0.92
N ASN A 10 -8.52 -2.75 1.05
CA ASN A 10 -7.95 -1.43 1.31
C ASN A 10 -7.44 -1.25 2.75
N HIS A 11 -7.66 -2.22 3.61
CA HIS A 11 -7.10 -2.25 4.96
C HIS A 11 -5.80 -3.04 5.06
N ILE A 12 -5.30 -3.56 3.94
CA ILE A 12 -4.07 -4.36 3.92
C ILE A 12 -2.89 -3.53 4.44
N THR A 13 -2.02 -4.16 5.23
CA THR A 13 -0.83 -3.49 5.78
C THR A 13 0.37 -3.69 4.84
N GLN A 14 1.41 -2.86 5.03
CA GLN A 14 2.63 -3.01 4.23
C GLN A 14 3.30 -4.37 4.40
N PRO A 15 3.45 -4.91 5.62
CA PRO A 15 3.98 -6.27 5.78
C PRO A 15 3.14 -7.33 5.05
N GLU A 16 1.83 -7.18 5.05
CA GLU A 16 0.95 -8.10 4.32
C GLU A 16 1.15 -8.00 2.81
N ILE A 17 1.31 -6.78 2.29
CA ILE A 17 1.61 -6.57 0.87
C ILE A 17 2.94 -7.23 0.51
N ALA A 18 3.96 -7.03 1.34
CA ALA A 18 5.27 -7.62 1.12
C ALA A 18 5.20 -9.14 1.06
N LYS A 19 4.43 -9.74 1.97
CA LYS A 19 4.24 -11.19 2.00
C LYS A 19 3.54 -11.69 0.75
N GLU A 20 2.47 -11.02 0.33
CA GLU A 20 1.71 -11.43 -0.84
C GLU A 20 2.53 -11.33 -2.13
N LEU A 21 3.40 -10.35 -2.24
CA LEU A 21 4.23 -10.14 -3.42
C LEU A 21 5.59 -10.82 -3.33
N ASP A 22 5.87 -11.50 -2.21
CA ASP A 22 7.16 -12.15 -1.94
C ASP A 22 8.32 -11.17 -2.11
N LYS A 23 8.18 -10.00 -1.50
CA LYS A 23 9.16 -8.93 -1.55
C LYS A 23 9.56 -8.51 -0.14
N ALA A 24 10.73 -7.91 0.00
CA ALA A 24 11.16 -7.34 1.26
C ALA A 24 10.26 -6.15 1.62
N THR A 25 10.01 -5.96 2.92
CA THR A 25 9.19 -4.83 3.39
C THR A 25 9.76 -3.50 2.95
N ASN A 26 11.09 -3.36 2.94
CA ASN A 26 11.75 -2.13 2.49
C ASN A 26 11.45 -1.83 1.02
N THR A 27 11.39 -2.84 0.18
CA THR A 27 11.05 -2.69 -1.24
C THR A 27 9.62 -2.18 -1.38
N ILE A 28 8.69 -2.75 -0.61
CA ILE A 28 7.29 -2.34 -0.63
C ILE A 28 7.16 -0.89 -0.13
N TYR A 29 7.87 -0.55 0.93
CA TYR A 29 7.86 0.81 1.47
C TYR A 29 8.27 1.84 0.42
N ARG A 30 9.34 1.55 -0.32
CA ARG A 30 9.84 2.43 -1.39
C ARG A 30 8.82 2.57 -2.52
N ASN A 31 8.22 1.46 -2.94
CA ASN A 31 7.23 1.45 -4.00
C ASN A 31 5.98 2.25 -3.60
N ILE A 32 5.55 2.09 -2.36
CA ILE A 32 4.41 2.84 -1.84
C ILE A 32 4.73 4.33 -1.79
N LYS A 33 5.94 4.69 -1.40
CA LYS A 33 6.36 6.09 -1.37
C LYS A 33 6.28 6.72 -2.77
N VAL A 34 6.74 6.00 -3.78
CA VAL A 34 6.65 6.48 -5.17
C VAL A 34 5.19 6.69 -5.57
N LEU A 35 4.32 5.75 -5.26
CA LEU A 35 2.89 5.86 -5.57
C LEU A 35 2.24 7.04 -4.84
N LYS A 36 2.64 7.30 -3.61
CA LYS A 36 2.17 8.47 -2.85
C LYS A 36 2.65 9.77 -3.48
N ASP A 37 3.93 9.81 -3.84
CA ASP A 37 4.52 11.01 -4.44
C ASP A 37 3.87 11.32 -5.79
N MET A 38 3.44 10.30 -6.51
CA MET A 38 2.72 10.47 -7.77
C MET A 38 1.25 10.82 -7.59
N GLY A 39 0.75 10.80 -6.35
CA GLY A 39 -0.64 11.09 -6.06
C GLY A 39 -1.60 9.95 -6.39
N ILE A 40 -1.09 8.75 -6.66
CA ILE A 40 -1.92 7.60 -7.01
C ILE A 40 -2.47 6.92 -5.78
N LEU A 41 -1.70 6.88 -4.70
CA LEU A 41 -2.05 6.16 -3.48
C LEU A 41 -1.96 7.09 -2.27
N GLU A 42 -2.95 7.00 -1.38
CA GLU A 42 -2.96 7.76 -0.14
C GLU A 42 -3.24 6.85 1.04
N ARG A 43 -2.67 7.17 2.19
CA ARG A 43 -2.99 6.51 3.45
C ARG A 43 -3.92 7.42 4.26
N VAL A 44 -5.08 6.92 4.61
CA VAL A 44 -6.08 7.65 5.40
C VAL A 44 -6.14 7.02 6.78
N GLY A 45 -5.98 7.83 7.83
CA GLY A 45 -6.02 7.35 9.21
C GLY A 45 -4.69 6.81 9.70
N SER A 46 -4.71 6.05 10.79
CA SER A 46 -3.51 5.51 11.40
C SER A 46 -3.00 4.27 10.67
N ASN A 47 -1.77 3.86 10.98
CA ASN A 47 -1.18 2.66 10.40
C ASN A 47 -1.95 1.39 10.75
N LYS A 48 -2.64 1.37 11.89
CA LYS A 48 -3.36 0.18 12.36
C LYS A 48 -4.83 0.20 12.00
N LYS A 49 -5.45 1.37 12.02
CA LYS A 49 -6.90 1.52 11.81
C LYS A 49 -7.25 2.28 10.54
N GLY A 50 -6.25 2.72 9.80
CA GLY A 50 -6.48 3.44 8.56
C GLY A 50 -6.72 2.51 7.38
N TYR A 51 -6.85 3.11 6.22
CA TYR A 51 -7.01 2.38 4.98
C TYR A 51 -6.28 3.09 3.85
N TRP A 52 -6.10 2.39 2.74
CA TRP A 52 -5.51 2.96 1.55
C TRP A 52 -6.60 3.51 0.64
N ARG A 53 -6.32 4.64 0.04
CA ARG A 53 -7.21 5.26 -0.94
C ARG A 53 -6.47 5.37 -2.26
N ILE A 54 -7.10 4.93 -3.34
CA ILE A 54 -6.53 4.98 -4.68
C ILE A 54 -7.18 6.13 -5.44
N ASN A 55 -6.35 7.01 -5.98
CA ASN A 55 -6.80 8.13 -6.82
C ASN A 55 -6.70 7.70 -8.27
N TYR A 56 -7.82 7.36 -8.84
CA TYR A 56 -7.91 6.97 -10.24
C TYR A 56 -7.84 8.16 -11.18
#